data_49f18e790765072b16a90d57d9c4cd07
#
_entry.id   49f18e790765072b16a90d57d9c4cd07
#
_cell.length_a   1.000
_cell.length_b   1.000
_cell.length_c   1.000
_cell.angle_alpha   90.00
_cell.angle_beta   90.00
_cell.angle_gamma   90.00
#
_symmetry.space_group_name_H-M   'P 1'
#
loop_
_entity.id
_entity.type
_entity.pdbx_description
1 polymer ?
#
loop_
_entity_poly.entity_id
_entity_poly.type
_entity_poly.pdbx_seq_one_letter_code
_entity_poly.pdbx_strand_id
1 'polypeptide(L)'
;PEHACRGCSLGADQVAHLAHLNARDTTLAYASRASQKDIERLKARMGWNMPWYTITDSFDADFGVDEWHGTNAFIRDGDRVFRTYFVNSRGDEAMGSTWSYLDMTALGRQEDWEDSPEGYPQTPPYQWWNWHDEYRDTQSQWWSDRSEDDLDPADPRPRPTRAKGGDTT
;
A
#
# COMPACT_ATOMS: atom_id res chain seq x y z
N PRO A 1 -1.23 -10.56 -14.01
CA PRO A 1 -0.47 -9.90 -12.95
C PRO A 1 0.15 -8.59 -13.37
N GLU A 2 0.50 -8.40 -14.65
CA GLU A 2 1.12 -7.17 -15.18
C GLU A 2 0.21 -5.93 -15.11
N HIS A 3 -1.08 -6.15 -14.86
CA HIS A 3 -2.11 -5.10 -14.77
C HIS A 3 -2.80 -5.07 -13.40
N ALA A 4 -2.20 -5.67 -12.37
CA ALA A 4 -2.76 -5.60 -11.03
C ALA A 4 -2.74 -4.14 -10.51
N CYS A 5 -3.79 -3.75 -9.82
CA CYS A 5 -3.95 -2.42 -9.26
C CYS A 5 -2.83 -2.11 -8.25
N ARG A 6 -2.08 -1.06 -8.47
CA ARG A 6 -0.97 -0.65 -7.57
C ARG A 6 -1.48 -0.21 -6.20
N GLY A 7 -2.57 0.54 -6.16
CA GLY A 7 -3.17 0.97 -4.89
C GLY A 7 -3.71 -0.21 -4.08
N CYS A 8 -4.37 -1.18 -4.74
CA CYS A 8 -4.81 -2.40 -4.06
C CYS A 8 -3.63 -3.22 -3.53
N SER A 9 -2.50 -3.23 -4.26
CA SER A 9 -1.28 -3.89 -3.81
C SER A 9 -0.65 -3.20 -2.61
N LEU A 10 -0.60 -1.88 -2.61
CA LEU A 10 -0.18 -1.10 -1.45
C LEU A 10 -1.08 -1.39 -0.23
N GLY A 11 -2.40 -1.50 -0.42
CA GLY A 11 -3.31 -1.94 0.64
C GLY A 11 -3.03 -3.37 1.13
N ALA A 12 -2.71 -4.28 0.21
CA ALA A 12 -2.39 -5.67 0.54
C ALA A 12 -1.07 -5.81 1.32
N ASP A 13 -0.08 -4.96 1.06
CA ASP A 13 1.18 -4.90 1.79
C ASP A 13 1.01 -4.47 3.26
N GLN A 14 -0.11 -3.82 3.58
CA GLN A 14 -0.37 -3.27 4.91
C GLN A 14 -1.25 -4.15 5.79
N VAL A 15 -1.59 -5.35 5.33
CA VAL A 15 -2.39 -6.29 6.12
C VAL A 15 -1.63 -6.72 7.37
N ALA A 16 -2.22 -6.48 8.53
CA ALA A 16 -1.69 -6.90 9.81
C ALA A 16 -1.56 -8.44 9.88
N HIS A 17 -0.71 -8.94 10.78
CA HIS A 17 -0.58 -10.38 10.99
C HIS A 17 -1.92 -11.00 11.40
N LEU A 18 -2.41 -11.95 10.59
CA LEU A 18 -3.76 -12.50 10.67
C LEU A 18 -4.10 -13.15 12.04
N ALA A 19 -3.09 -13.61 12.77
CA ALA A 19 -3.30 -14.20 14.10
C ALA A 19 -4.01 -13.26 15.08
N HIS A 20 -3.80 -11.93 14.93
CA HIS A 20 -4.47 -10.95 15.78
C HIS A 20 -5.97 -10.87 15.50
N LEU A 21 -6.38 -10.98 14.24
CA LEU A 21 -7.79 -11.04 13.84
C LEU A 21 -8.41 -12.38 14.22
N ASN A 22 -7.71 -13.47 13.92
CA ASN A 22 -8.17 -14.82 14.22
C ASN A 22 -8.38 -15.04 15.72
N ALA A 23 -7.57 -14.42 16.58
CA ALA A 23 -7.74 -14.45 18.04
C ALA A 23 -9.04 -13.77 18.52
N ARG A 24 -9.74 -13.07 17.62
CA ARG A 24 -11.03 -12.43 17.86
C ARG A 24 -12.13 -12.98 16.94
N ASP A 25 -11.99 -14.22 16.53
CA ASP A 25 -12.94 -14.91 15.65
C ASP A 25 -13.25 -14.12 14.36
N THR A 26 -12.25 -13.45 13.85
CA THR A 26 -12.35 -12.63 12.65
C THR A 26 -11.41 -13.16 11.59
N THR A 27 -11.93 -13.42 10.40
CA THR A 27 -11.16 -13.82 9.22
C THR A 27 -11.13 -12.68 8.23
N LEU A 28 -9.93 -12.30 7.78
CA LEU A 28 -9.75 -11.40 6.65
C LEU A 28 -9.46 -12.22 5.39
N ALA A 29 -10.12 -11.86 4.30
CA ALA A 29 -9.86 -12.44 3.00
C ALA A 29 -9.94 -11.36 1.92
N TYR A 30 -9.17 -11.52 0.87
CA TYR A 30 -9.27 -10.74 -0.35
C TYR A 30 -10.09 -11.49 -1.38
N ALA A 31 -10.74 -10.75 -2.25
CA ALA A 31 -11.47 -11.30 -3.38
C ALA A 31 -11.26 -10.42 -4.61
N SER A 32 -11.19 -11.03 -5.78
CA SER A 32 -11.08 -10.32 -7.06
C SER A 32 -11.55 -11.18 -8.22
N ARG A 33 -11.70 -10.57 -9.38
CA ARG A 33 -12.10 -11.29 -10.62
C ARG A 33 -10.93 -11.99 -11.32
N ALA A 34 -9.70 -11.85 -10.82
CA ALA A 34 -8.54 -12.53 -11.38
C ALA A 34 -8.66 -14.05 -11.21
N SER A 35 -8.05 -14.81 -12.13
CA SER A 35 -8.00 -16.27 -11.99
C SER A 35 -7.21 -16.67 -10.74
N GLN A 36 -7.59 -17.77 -10.09
CA GLN A 36 -6.89 -18.26 -8.91
C GLN A 36 -5.39 -18.49 -9.16
N LYS A 37 -5.06 -18.94 -10.38
CA LYS A 37 -3.65 -19.11 -10.79
C LYS A 37 -2.88 -17.78 -10.81
N ASP A 38 -3.48 -16.70 -11.26
CA ASP A 38 -2.85 -15.39 -11.30
C ASP A 38 -2.76 -14.78 -9.90
N ILE A 39 -3.79 -14.99 -9.07
CA ILE A 39 -3.79 -14.60 -7.65
C ILE A 39 -2.61 -15.26 -6.93
N GLU A 40 -2.46 -16.58 -7.02
CA GLU A 40 -1.38 -17.30 -6.33
C GLU A 40 0.01 -16.90 -6.83
N ARG A 41 0.15 -16.62 -8.13
CA ARG A 41 1.40 -16.11 -8.69
C ARG A 41 1.75 -14.72 -8.13
N LEU A 42 0.77 -13.83 -8.03
CA LEU A 42 0.96 -12.50 -7.48
C LEU A 42 1.27 -12.56 -5.99
N LYS A 43 0.52 -13.35 -5.22
CA LYS A 43 0.79 -13.57 -3.79
C LYS A 43 2.20 -14.08 -3.54
N ALA A 44 2.64 -15.06 -4.33
CA ALA A 44 4.00 -15.61 -4.21
C ALA A 44 5.08 -14.56 -4.52
N ARG A 45 4.87 -13.73 -5.55
CA ARG A 45 5.78 -12.62 -5.90
C ARG A 45 5.87 -11.60 -4.76
N MET A 46 4.74 -11.23 -4.20
CA MET A 46 4.63 -10.15 -3.22
C MET A 46 4.78 -10.63 -1.76
N GLY A 47 4.91 -11.93 -1.53
CA GLY A 47 5.03 -12.49 -0.18
C GLY A 47 3.76 -12.42 0.66
N TRP A 48 2.58 -12.30 0.04
CA TRP A 48 1.32 -12.16 0.76
C TRP A 48 0.77 -13.49 1.27
N ASN A 49 0.31 -13.50 2.52
CA ASN A 49 -0.19 -14.70 3.19
C ASN A 49 -1.72 -14.74 3.38
N MET A 50 -2.42 -13.59 3.18
CA MET A 50 -3.87 -13.56 3.35
C MET A 50 -4.57 -14.49 2.36
N PRO A 51 -5.69 -15.11 2.74
CA PRO A 51 -6.58 -15.80 1.81
C PRO A 51 -7.05 -14.85 0.72
N TRP A 52 -7.03 -15.31 -0.52
CA TRP A 52 -7.50 -14.53 -1.66
C TRP A 52 -8.25 -15.43 -2.64
N TYR A 53 -9.48 -15.07 -2.98
CA TYR A 53 -10.40 -15.86 -3.75
C TYR A 53 -10.81 -15.20 -5.06
N THR A 54 -11.11 -16.02 -6.07
CA THR A 54 -11.72 -15.55 -7.32
C THR A 54 -13.22 -15.35 -7.13
N ILE A 55 -13.73 -14.16 -7.46
CA ILE A 55 -15.16 -13.88 -7.54
C ILE A 55 -15.67 -14.47 -8.87
N THR A 56 -16.64 -15.36 -8.78
CA THR A 56 -17.26 -16.03 -9.95
C THR A 56 -18.74 -15.70 -10.12
N ASP A 57 -19.32 -14.99 -9.18
CA ASP A 57 -20.74 -14.63 -9.11
C ASP A 57 -20.97 -13.12 -9.27
N SER A 58 -22.15 -12.65 -8.88
CA SER A 58 -22.60 -11.26 -8.93
C SER A 58 -22.29 -10.45 -7.68
N PHE A 59 -21.31 -10.86 -6.85
CA PHE A 59 -21.00 -10.21 -5.58
C PHE A 59 -20.92 -8.68 -5.67
N ASP A 60 -20.28 -8.16 -6.70
CA ASP A 60 -20.09 -6.70 -6.86
C ASP A 60 -21.45 -6.01 -7.04
N ALA A 61 -22.35 -6.58 -7.83
CA ALA A 61 -23.69 -6.04 -8.04
C ALA A 61 -24.58 -6.24 -6.81
N ASP A 62 -24.52 -7.41 -6.17
CA ASP A 62 -25.36 -7.76 -5.02
C ASP A 62 -25.04 -6.90 -3.80
N PHE A 63 -23.79 -6.47 -3.66
CA PHE A 63 -23.32 -5.66 -2.54
C PHE A 63 -23.04 -4.19 -2.91
N GLY A 64 -23.33 -3.77 -4.15
CA GLY A 64 -23.15 -2.39 -4.60
C GLY A 64 -21.70 -1.91 -4.53
N VAL A 65 -20.75 -2.74 -4.98
CA VAL A 65 -19.33 -2.40 -5.06
C VAL A 65 -19.06 -1.82 -6.46
N ASP A 66 -19.58 -0.62 -6.72
CA ASP A 66 -19.55 -0.02 -8.07
C ASP A 66 -18.19 0.57 -8.44
N GLU A 67 -17.35 0.88 -7.44
CA GLU A 67 -16.09 1.58 -7.64
C GLU A 67 -14.88 0.63 -7.62
N TRP A 68 -15.05 -0.57 -8.19
CA TRP A 68 -14.04 -1.62 -8.44
C TRP A 68 -13.23 -2.08 -7.21
N HIS A 69 -13.38 -1.49 -6.04
CA HIS A 69 -12.79 -1.97 -4.79
C HIS A 69 -13.61 -1.51 -3.58
N GLY A 70 -13.44 -2.19 -2.49
CA GLY A 70 -14.04 -1.80 -1.22
C GLY A 70 -13.76 -2.82 -0.13
N THR A 71 -13.73 -2.34 1.09
CA THR A 71 -13.59 -3.17 2.28
C THR A 71 -14.98 -3.41 2.89
N ASN A 72 -15.34 -4.67 3.02
CA ASN A 72 -16.61 -5.11 3.59
C ASN A 72 -16.36 -5.86 4.89
N ALA A 73 -17.19 -5.63 5.90
CA ALA A 73 -17.26 -6.48 7.07
C ALA A 73 -18.62 -7.21 7.13
N PHE A 74 -18.57 -8.48 7.48
CA PHE A 74 -19.74 -9.33 7.58
C PHE A 74 -19.80 -10.01 8.93
N ILE A 75 -20.99 -10.27 9.41
CA ILE A 75 -21.26 -11.20 10.52
C ILE A 75 -22.11 -12.35 10.01
N ARG A 76 -21.80 -13.55 10.47
CA ARG A 76 -22.60 -14.75 10.22
C ARG A 76 -23.44 -15.08 11.44
N ASP A 77 -24.73 -15.29 11.21
CA ASP A 77 -25.70 -15.78 12.21
C ASP A 77 -26.40 -17.03 11.64
N GLY A 78 -25.95 -18.19 12.05
CA GLY A 78 -26.40 -19.47 11.48
C GLY A 78 -26.11 -19.56 9.98
N ASP A 79 -27.17 -19.64 9.17
CA ASP A 79 -27.09 -19.72 7.71
C ASP A 79 -27.21 -18.35 7.02
N ARG A 80 -27.36 -17.28 7.80
CA ARG A 80 -27.47 -15.91 7.27
C ARG A 80 -26.17 -15.16 7.42
N VAL A 81 -25.87 -14.30 6.43
CA VAL A 81 -24.70 -13.41 6.43
C VAL A 81 -25.19 -11.98 6.26
N PHE A 82 -24.74 -11.10 7.12
CA PHE A 82 -25.12 -9.67 7.12
C PHE A 82 -23.89 -8.83 6.93
N ARG A 83 -23.91 -7.89 5.98
CA ARG A 83 -22.91 -6.85 5.87
C ARG A 83 -23.12 -5.82 6.98
N THR A 84 -22.11 -5.63 7.82
CA THR A 84 -22.16 -4.71 8.97
C THR A 84 -21.40 -3.41 8.71
N TYR A 85 -20.46 -3.42 7.76
CA TYR A 85 -19.67 -2.25 7.41
C TYR A 85 -19.24 -2.30 5.94
N PHE A 86 -19.14 -1.13 5.33
CA PHE A 86 -18.59 -0.95 3.99
C PHE A 86 -17.86 0.38 3.91
N VAL A 87 -16.70 0.36 3.27
CA VAL A 87 -15.93 1.56 2.92
C VAL A 87 -15.22 1.33 1.60
N ASN A 88 -15.08 2.36 0.81
CA ASN A 88 -14.37 2.36 -0.47
C ASN A 88 -13.66 3.69 -0.72
N SER A 89 -13.07 3.84 -1.87
CA SER A 89 -12.36 5.05 -2.31
C SER A 89 -11.33 5.51 -1.26
N ARG A 90 -11.29 6.79 -0.97
CA ARG A 90 -10.40 7.35 0.05
C ARG A 90 -10.66 6.86 1.47
N GLY A 91 -11.86 6.35 1.74
CA GLY A 91 -12.16 5.73 3.03
C GLY A 91 -11.30 4.52 3.36
N ASP A 92 -10.82 3.80 2.34
CA ASP A 92 -9.92 2.65 2.52
C ASP A 92 -8.52 3.06 3.01
N GLU A 93 -8.11 4.31 2.89
CA GLU A 93 -6.85 4.82 3.43
C GLU A 93 -6.74 4.61 4.95
N ALA A 94 -7.88 4.62 5.66
CA ALA A 94 -7.92 4.33 7.08
C ALA A 94 -7.41 2.92 7.45
N MET A 95 -7.42 1.99 6.48
CA MET A 95 -6.89 0.63 6.65
C MET A 95 -5.40 0.54 6.32
N GLY A 96 -4.77 1.64 5.90
CA GLY A 96 -3.40 1.67 5.42
C GLY A 96 -2.45 2.45 6.34
N SER A 97 -1.53 1.76 7.01
CA SER A 97 -0.55 2.40 7.88
C SER A 97 0.44 3.30 7.14
N THR A 98 0.71 3.04 5.86
CA THR A 98 1.63 3.86 5.05
C THR A 98 1.17 5.31 4.98
N TRP A 99 -0.11 5.56 4.70
CA TRP A 99 -0.64 6.92 4.68
C TRP A 99 -0.53 7.59 6.05
N SER A 100 -0.91 6.88 7.10
CA SER A 100 -0.81 7.40 8.47
C SER A 100 0.62 7.75 8.87
N TYR A 101 1.61 6.94 8.46
CA TYR A 101 3.02 7.23 8.72
C TYR A 101 3.51 8.45 7.94
N LEU A 102 3.14 8.57 6.67
CA LEU A 102 3.52 9.73 5.86
C LEU A 102 2.88 11.02 6.40
N ASP A 103 1.60 10.97 6.76
CA ASP A 103 0.86 12.12 7.32
C ASP A 103 1.46 12.64 8.65
N MET A 104 2.20 11.81 9.37
CA MET A 104 2.92 12.23 10.57
C MET A 104 4.30 12.84 10.29
N THR A 105 4.79 12.77 9.05
CA THR A 105 6.09 13.36 8.68
C THR A 105 5.95 14.83 8.30
N ALA A 106 7.05 15.56 8.40
CA ALA A 106 7.06 16.99 8.05
C ALA A 106 6.76 17.27 6.58
N LEU A 107 6.98 16.31 5.69
CA LEU A 107 6.75 16.43 4.26
C LEU A 107 5.46 15.77 3.78
N GLY A 108 4.71 15.12 4.67
CA GLY A 108 3.48 14.42 4.35
C GLY A 108 3.67 13.35 3.27
N ARG A 109 2.69 13.22 2.40
CA ARG A 109 2.69 12.26 1.28
C ARG A 109 3.44 12.77 0.05
N GLN A 110 3.86 14.02 0.07
CA GLN A 110 4.51 14.72 -1.04
C GLN A 110 3.64 14.72 -2.30
N GLU A 111 2.35 14.90 -2.10
CA GLU A 111 1.35 15.06 -3.16
C GLU A 111 1.14 16.56 -3.46
N ASP A 112 0.66 16.89 -4.64
CA ASP A 112 0.57 18.27 -5.16
C ASP A 112 -0.42 19.18 -4.41
N TRP A 113 -1.24 18.64 -3.54
CA TRP A 113 -2.14 19.38 -2.65
C TRP A 113 -1.50 19.76 -1.30
N GLU A 114 -0.29 19.25 -1.02
CA GLU A 114 0.45 19.53 0.21
C GLU A 114 1.44 20.69 -0.01
N ASP A 115 1.77 21.39 1.06
CA ASP A 115 2.73 22.50 1.05
C ASP A 115 4.15 21.96 1.28
N SER A 116 4.68 21.27 0.29
CA SER A 116 6.05 20.74 0.34
C SER A 116 7.05 21.80 -0.09
N PRO A 117 8.26 21.87 0.53
CA PRO A 117 9.31 22.77 0.13
C PRO A 117 9.76 22.55 -1.31
N GLU A 118 10.30 23.62 -1.95
CA GLU A 118 10.87 23.53 -3.29
C GLU A 118 11.96 22.43 -3.36
N GLY A 119 11.96 21.67 -4.44
CA GLY A 119 12.90 20.58 -4.69
C GLY A 119 12.48 19.22 -4.11
N TYR A 120 11.35 19.14 -3.41
CA TYR A 120 10.75 17.87 -3.02
C TYR A 120 9.74 17.40 -4.06
N PRO A 121 9.50 16.08 -4.19
CA PRO A 121 8.46 15.57 -5.07
C PRO A 121 7.11 16.18 -4.72
N GLN A 122 6.35 16.52 -5.75
CA GLN A 122 4.96 16.94 -5.66
C GLN A 122 4.20 16.20 -6.76
N THR A 123 3.82 14.98 -6.47
CA THR A 123 3.12 14.12 -7.43
C THR A 123 1.61 14.29 -7.30
N PRO A 124 0.83 14.16 -8.39
CA PRO A 124 -0.61 14.05 -8.25
C PRO A 124 -0.99 12.91 -7.30
N PRO A 125 -2.10 13.03 -6.54
CA PRO A 125 -2.56 12.00 -5.63
C PRO A 125 -2.62 10.63 -6.30
N TYR A 126 -2.18 9.59 -5.60
CA TYR A 126 -2.22 8.19 -6.05
C TYR A 126 -1.30 7.82 -7.22
N GLN A 127 -0.53 8.72 -7.76
CA GLN A 127 0.36 8.43 -8.89
C GLN A 127 1.77 7.95 -8.47
N TRP A 128 2.15 8.12 -7.22
CA TRP A 128 3.44 7.66 -6.70
C TRP A 128 3.43 6.18 -6.29
N TRP A 129 2.25 5.56 -6.19
CA TRP A 129 2.13 4.17 -5.79
C TRP A 129 2.72 3.22 -6.82
N ASN A 130 3.45 2.22 -6.32
CA ASN A 130 3.95 1.12 -7.14
C ASN A 130 3.83 -0.19 -6.36
N TRP A 131 4.13 -1.29 -7.01
CA TRP A 131 4.36 -2.55 -6.30
C TRP A 131 5.63 -2.42 -5.48
N HIS A 132 5.66 -2.98 -4.26
CA HIS A 132 6.77 -2.74 -3.35
C HIS A 132 8.13 -3.22 -3.89
N ASP A 133 8.13 -4.21 -4.80
CA ASP A 133 9.33 -4.75 -5.45
C ASP A 133 9.73 -3.99 -6.73
N GLU A 134 8.99 -2.97 -7.11
CA GLU A 134 9.25 -2.14 -8.30
C GLU A 134 9.57 -0.67 -7.98
N TYR A 135 9.57 -0.29 -6.72
CA TYR A 135 10.13 0.99 -6.36
C TYR A 135 11.61 0.99 -6.74
N ARG A 136 11.95 1.79 -7.75
CA ARG A 136 13.35 2.07 -8.03
C ARG A 136 13.88 2.85 -6.85
N ASP A 137 15.16 2.68 -6.59
CA ASP A 137 15.87 3.44 -5.56
C ASP A 137 15.99 4.92 -5.98
N THR A 138 14.83 5.55 -6.24
CA THR A 138 14.75 6.97 -6.61
C THR A 138 15.10 7.87 -5.44
N GLN A 139 15.00 7.36 -4.21
CA GLN A 139 15.43 8.10 -3.04
C GLN A 139 16.94 8.11 -2.90
N SER A 140 17.63 7.01 -3.23
CA SER A 140 19.10 7.03 -3.27
C SER A 140 19.62 7.96 -4.38
N GLN A 141 18.95 8.01 -5.53
CA GLN A 141 19.32 8.96 -6.60
C GLN A 141 19.13 10.42 -6.15
N TRP A 142 18.04 10.74 -5.48
CA TRP A 142 17.79 12.12 -5.03
C TRP A 142 18.78 12.59 -3.97
N TRP A 143 19.31 11.67 -3.13
CA TRP A 143 20.35 11.96 -2.15
C TRP A 143 21.77 11.79 -2.73
N SER A 144 21.98 10.88 -3.69
CA SER A 144 23.30 10.58 -4.26
C SER A 144 23.77 11.63 -5.26
N ASP A 145 22.86 12.37 -5.89
CA ASP A 145 23.19 13.41 -6.87
C ASP A 145 23.59 14.73 -6.21
N ARG A 146 23.49 14.84 -4.88
CA ARG A 146 23.99 15.98 -4.12
C ARG A 146 25.40 15.69 -3.61
N SER A 147 26.33 16.53 -4.05
CA SER A 147 27.67 16.54 -3.44
C SER A 147 27.59 17.04 -1.99
N GLU A 148 28.55 16.65 -1.15
CA GLU A 148 28.62 17.18 0.22
C GLU A 148 28.72 18.71 0.24
N ASP A 149 29.22 19.31 -0.86
CA ASP A 149 29.37 20.74 -1.04
C ASP A 149 28.03 21.45 -1.38
N ASP A 150 27.03 20.70 -1.83
CA ASP A 150 25.68 21.22 -2.13
C ASP A 150 24.76 21.25 -0.91
N LEU A 151 25.21 20.73 0.25
CA LEU A 151 24.41 20.66 1.46
C LEU A 151 24.58 21.95 2.28
N ASP A 152 23.51 22.72 2.40
CA ASP A 152 23.44 23.82 3.37
C ASP A 152 23.72 23.26 4.78
N PRO A 153 24.71 23.80 5.52
CA PRO A 153 24.98 23.39 6.90
C PRO A 153 23.79 23.56 7.85
N ALA A 154 22.84 24.43 7.49
CA ALA A 154 21.61 24.68 8.23
C ALA A 154 20.45 23.77 7.84
N ASP A 155 20.63 22.91 6.81
CA ASP A 155 19.60 22.00 6.36
C ASP A 155 19.28 20.93 7.43
N PRO A 156 18.05 20.89 7.98
CA PRO A 156 17.66 19.94 9.01
C PRO A 156 17.53 18.50 8.54
N ARG A 157 17.67 18.25 7.25
CA ARG A 157 17.50 16.91 6.66
C ARG A 157 18.65 15.98 7.08
N PRO A 158 18.40 14.69 7.30
CA PRO A 158 19.44 13.73 7.63
C PRO A 158 20.47 13.63 6.49
N ARG A 159 21.74 13.72 6.84
CA ARG A 159 22.83 13.58 5.85
C ARG A 159 22.96 12.12 5.42
N PRO A 160 23.17 11.85 4.12
CA PRO A 160 23.41 10.51 3.64
C PRO A 160 24.66 9.93 4.32
N THR A 161 24.52 8.79 4.99
CA THR A 161 25.66 8.04 5.49
C THR A 161 26.30 7.31 4.31
N ARG A 162 27.51 7.72 3.94
CA ARG A 162 28.30 7.02 2.93
C ARG A 162 28.47 5.56 3.35
N ALA A 163 27.91 4.62 2.58
CA ALA A 163 28.24 3.21 2.75
C ALA A 163 29.77 3.09 2.67
N LYS A 164 30.42 2.62 3.74
CA LYS A 164 31.85 2.32 3.71
C LYS A 164 32.02 1.24 2.67
N GLY A 165 32.65 1.61 1.57
CA GLY A 165 33.05 0.68 0.53
C GLY A 165 33.82 -0.48 1.20
N GLY A 166 33.30 -1.69 1.04
CA GLY A 166 34.03 -2.87 1.48
C GLY A 166 35.32 -2.96 0.69
N ASP A 167 36.45 -2.83 1.38
CA ASP A 167 37.76 -3.24 0.86
C ASP A 167 37.69 -4.74 0.59
N THR A 168 37.61 -5.07 -0.69
CA THR A 168 37.89 -6.44 -1.15
C THR A 168 39.37 -6.52 -1.41
N THR A 169 40.12 -7.05 -0.47
CA THR A 169 41.40 -7.69 -0.68
C THR A 169 41.20 -9.18 -0.88
#